data_ca86d3cfe9144b29f9d153b7cfc8f5f2
#
_entry.id   ca86d3cfe9144b29f9d153b7cfc8f5f2
#
_cell.length_a   1.000
_cell.length_b   1.000
_cell.length_c   1.000
_cell.angle_alpha   90.00
_cell.angle_beta   90.00
_cell.angle_gamma   90.00
#
_symmetry.space_group_name_H-M   'P 1'
#
loop_
_entity.id
_entity.type
_entity.pdbx_description
1 polymer ?
#
loop_
_entity_poly.entity_id
_entity_poly.type
_entity_poly.pdbx_seq_one_letter_code
_entity_poly.pdbx_strand_id
1 'polypeptide(L)'
;MHESTNTSDCLIIGGGIMGLTLASLIKELDASIKIDLYEKLHDIGLESSEALNNAGTGHAGYCELNYTPMGKDGKINIQKALEINSKYEISLQYWSYLSSKYKSFDPKKFIKKTPHVSLVFGDQHIDFLKKRYLLLKKHHLFKSIQFSQDKKEISQWASLTMGGRNLHQKVAATIVKDGTDIDFGAASGAILNTLKNKI
;
A
#
# COMPACT_ATOMS: atom_id res chain seq x y z
N MET A 1 -43.69 -1.50 28.95
CA MET A 1 -42.81 -2.03 27.89
C MET A 1 -41.59 -1.13 27.83
N HIS A 2 -40.44 -1.58 28.34
CA HIS A 2 -39.17 -0.90 28.14
C HIS A 2 -38.73 -1.22 26.73
N GLU A 3 -38.89 -0.31 25.78
CA GLU A 3 -38.11 -0.36 24.52
C GLU A 3 -36.66 -0.34 24.93
N SER A 4 -35.96 -1.48 24.76
CA SER A 4 -34.50 -1.47 24.80
C SER A 4 -34.03 -0.68 23.58
N THR A 5 -33.73 0.59 23.78
CA THR A 5 -33.05 1.39 22.76
C THR A 5 -31.67 0.74 22.59
N ASN A 6 -31.55 -0.04 21.51
CA ASN A 6 -30.28 -0.63 21.12
C ASN A 6 -29.42 0.53 20.58
N THR A 7 -28.74 1.25 21.50
CA THR A 7 -27.85 2.36 21.14
C THR A 7 -26.46 1.81 20.95
N SER A 8 -25.86 2.11 19.79
CA SER A 8 -24.42 1.92 19.55
C SER A 8 -23.63 3.13 20.03
N ASP A 9 -22.41 2.90 20.49
CA ASP A 9 -21.47 3.96 20.88
C ASP A 9 -20.78 4.57 19.65
N CYS A 10 -20.64 3.79 18.57
CA CYS A 10 -19.96 4.19 17.35
C CYS A 10 -20.70 3.63 16.12
N LEU A 11 -20.96 4.50 15.15
CA LEU A 11 -21.50 4.14 13.84
C LEU A 11 -20.43 4.28 12.78
N ILE A 12 -20.17 3.20 12.03
CA ILE A 12 -19.23 3.19 10.89
C ILE A 12 -20.01 2.93 9.61
N ILE A 13 -19.83 3.80 8.62
CA ILE A 13 -20.46 3.66 7.29
C ILE A 13 -19.38 3.24 6.30
N GLY A 14 -19.56 2.07 5.72
CA GLY A 14 -18.66 1.43 4.76
C GLY A 14 -17.85 0.28 5.34
N GLY A 15 -18.04 -0.92 4.79
CA GLY A 15 -17.37 -2.17 5.17
C GLY A 15 -16.10 -2.46 4.36
N GLY A 16 -15.44 -1.43 3.82
CA GLY A 16 -14.14 -1.56 3.17
C GLY A 16 -12.98 -1.61 4.16
N ILE A 17 -11.75 -1.68 3.65
CA ILE A 17 -10.52 -1.81 4.46
C ILE A 17 -10.41 -0.69 5.52
N MET A 18 -10.82 0.53 5.21
CA MET A 18 -10.74 1.66 6.14
C MET A 18 -11.72 1.53 7.30
N GLY A 19 -13.01 1.25 7.01
CA GLY A 19 -14.04 1.09 8.04
C GLY A 19 -13.76 -0.08 8.97
N LEU A 20 -13.38 -1.23 8.39
CA LEU A 20 -13.04 -2.42 9.18
C LEU A 20 -11.76 -2.26 10.00
N THR A 21 -10.75 -1.58 9.46
CA THR A 21 -9.53 -1.27 10.23
C THR A 21 -9.87 -0.36 11.41
N LEU A 22 -10.70 0.67 11.20
CA LEU A 22 -11.14 1.56 12.28
C LEU A 22 -11.92 0.79 13.36
N ALA A 23 -12.89 -0.03 12.97
CA ALA A 23 -13.63 -0.89 13.89
C ALA A 23 -12.70 -1.78 14.70
N SER A 24 -11.73 -2.40 14.04
CA SER A 24 -10.74 -3.26 14.69
C SER A 24 -9.88 -2.49 15.68
N LEU A 25 -9.39 -1.30 15.34
CA LEU A 25 -8.60 -0.44 16.21
C LEU A 25 -9.41 -0.03 17.47
N ILE A 26 -10.66 0.39 17.29
CA ILE A 26 -11.54 0.76 18.43
C ILE A 26 -11.71 -0.44 19.36
N LYS A 27 -12.02 -1.62 18.81
CA LYS A 27 -12.20 -2.85 19.62
C LYS A 27 -10.91 -3.35 20.28
N GLU A 28 -9.73 -3.03 19.72
CA GLU A 28 -8.44 -3.32 20.37
C GLU A 28 -8.15 -2.37 21.53
N LEU A 29 -8.59 -1.10 21.45
CA LEU A 29 -8.43 -0.11 22.49
C LEU A 29 -9.43 -0.31 23.62
N ASP A 30 -10.69 -0.58 23.27
CA ASP A 30 -11.76 -0.84 24.23
C ASP A 30 -12.79 -1.83 23.65
N ALA A 31 -12.77 -3.04 24.16
CA ALA A 31 -13.68 -4.10 23.73
C ALA A 31 -15.14 -3.85 24.11
N SER A 32 -15.43 -2.97 25.07
CA SER A 32 -16.79 -2.68 25.54
C SER A 32 -17.57 -1.79 24.56
N ILE A 33 -16.91 -0.99 23.73
CA ILE A 33 -17.54 -0.09 22.76
C ILE A 33 -18.40 -0.88 21.78
N LYS A 34 -19.69 -0.54 21.71
CA LYS A 34 -20.64 -1.12 20.76
C LYS A 34 -20.51 -0.42 19.40
N ILE A 35 -20.21 -1.17 18.35
CA ILE A 35 -20.00 -0.64 17.00
C ILE A 35 -21.09 -1.19 16.09
N ASP A 36 -21.84 -0.30 15.44
CA ASP A 36 -22.66 -0.63 14.27
C ASP A 36 -21.88 -0.28 12.98
N LEU A 37 -21.75 -1.27 12.09
CA LEU A 37 -21.15 -1.08 10.78
C LEU A 37 -22.19 -1.34 9.70
N TYR A 38 -22.42 -0.35 8.86
CA TYR A 38 -23.34 -0.42 7.74
C TYR A 38 -22.57 -0.45 6.42
N GLU A 39 -22.89 -1.45 5.59
CA GLU A 39 -22.40 -1.57 4.22
C GLU A 39 -23.61 -1.54 3.25
N LYS A 40 -23.52 -0.75 2.18
CA LYS A 40 -24.60 -0.62 1.18
C LYS A 40 -24.69 -1.82 0.24
N LEU A 41 -23.57 -2.52 0.04
CA LEU A 41 -23.48 -3.70 -0.82
C LEU A 41 -23.83 -4.96 -0.03
N HIS A 42 -24.01 -6.05 -0.74
CA HIS A 42 -24.42 -7.34 -0.16
C HIS A 42 -23.31 -8.02 0.67
N ASP A 43 -22.04 -7.57 0.52
CA ASP A 43 -20.91 -8.03 1.32
C ASP A 43 -19.87 -6.92 1.48
N ILE A 44 -18.90 -7.14 2.37
CA ILE A 44 -17.83 -6.18 2.67
C ILE A 44 -16.75 -6.19 1.57
N GLY A 45 -16.04 -5.06 1.43
CA GLY A 45 -14.85 -4.96 0.59
C GLY A 45 -15.11 -5.02 -0.93
N LEU A 46 -16.36 -4.94 -1.38
CA LEU A 46 -16.76 -5.13 -2.79
C LEU A 46 -16.69 -3.87 -3.65
N GLU A 47 -16.28 -2.73 -3.13
CA GLU A 47 -16.12 -1.49 -3.91
C GLU A 47 -14.63 -1.16 -4.10
N SER A 48 -14.14 -0.08 -3.53
CA SER A 48 -12.74 0.35 -3.70
C SER A 48 -11.70 -0.60 -3.06
N SER A 49 -12.12 -1.46 -2.13
CA SER A 49 -11.27 -2.51 -1.57
C SER A 49 -11.22 -3.80 -2.39
N GLU A 50 -12.13 -3.99 -3.36
CA GLU A 50 -12.12 -5.15 -4.25
C GLU A 50 -10.83 -5.19 -5.07
N ALA A 51 -10.20 -6.35 -5.19
CA ALA A 51 -8.90 -6.52 -5.81
C ALA A 51 -8.83 -6.01 -7.26
N LEU A 52 -9.94 -6.08 -8.01
CA LEU A 52 -10.03 -5.60 -9.39
C LEU A 52 -10.32 -4.10 -9.49
N ASN A 53 -10.66 -3.43 -8.40
CA ASN A 53 -11.03 -2.02 -8.37
C ASN A 53 -9.90 -1.10 -7.88
N ASN A 54 -8.74 -1.65 -7.54
CA ASN A 54 -7.58 -0.88 -7.13
C ASN A 54 -6.28 -1.52 -7.62
N ALA A 55 -5.17 -0.80 -7.51
CA ALA A 55 -3.87 -1.28 -7.98
C ALA A 55 -3.19 -2.29 -7.04
N GLY A 56 -3.76 -2.56 -5.87
CA GLY A 56 -3.19 -3.49 -4.88
C GLY A 56 -1.80 -3.11 -4.36
N THR A 57 -1.29 -1.93 -4.73
CA THR A 57 0.06 -1.51 -4.36
C THR A 57 0.17 -1.36 -2.85
N GLY A 58 0.98 -2.17 -2.22
CA GLY A 58 1.18 -2.16 -0.77
C GLY A 58 1.61 -0.80 -0.27
N HIS A 59 2.60 -0.19 -0.94
CA HIS A 59 2.79 1.24 -0.84
C HIS A 59 3.37 1.83 -2.13
N ALA A 60 2.67 2.80 -2.67
CA ALA A 60 3.02 3.44 -3.92
C ALA A 60 4.27 4.37 -3.82
N GLY A 61 4.74 4.67 -2.60
CA GLY A 61 5.92 5.51 -2.38
C GLY A 61 7.20 5.00 -3.04
N TYR A 62 7.33 3.69 -3.28
CA TYR A 62 8.51 3.12 -3.94
C TYR A 62 8.56 3.42 -5.43
N CYS A 63 7.46 3.31 -6.16
CA CYS A 63 7.42 3.40 -7.61
C CYS A 63 6.72 4.65 -8.15
N GLU A 64 5.78 5.23 -7.40
CA GLU A 64 4.96 6.34 -7.87
C GLU A 64 5.74 7.65 -7.96
N LEU A 65 5.97 8.12 -9.18
CA LEU A 65 6.79 9.30 -9.44
C LEU A 65 6.09 10.60 -9.06
N ASN A 66 4.76 10.63 -9.06
CA ASN A 66 3.96 11.80 -8.68
C ASN A 66 4.10 12.17 -7.19
N TYR A 67 4.59 11.24 -6.36
CA TYR A 67 4.87 11.53 -4.95
C TYR A 67 6.21 12.20 -4.71
N THR A 68 6.94 12.48 -5.79
CA THR A 68 8.24 13.17 -5.75
C THR A 68 8.31 14.26 -6.81
N PRO A 69 7.41 15.26 -6.78
CA PRO A 69 7.35 16.30 -7.79
C PRO A 69 8.63 17.13 -7.80
N MET A 70 9.07 17.53 -9.00
CA MET A 70 10.15 18.50 -9.16
C MET A 70 9.56 19.91 -9.27
N GLY A 71 10.01 20.80 -8.42
CA GLY A 71 9.63 22.21 -8.42
C GLY A 71 10.23 22.98 -9.59
N LYS A 72 9.77 24.22 -9.81
CA LYS A 72 10.31 25.13 -10.84
C LYS A 72 11.80 25.46 -10.63
N ASP A 73 12.27 25.35 -9.41
CA ASP A 73 13.68 25.52 -9.01
C ASP A 73 14.55 24.27 -9.27
N GLY A 74 13.98 23.22 -9.87
CA GLY A 74 14.65 21.96 -10.15
C GLY A 74 14.87 21.06 -8.94
N LYS A 75 14.36 21.42 -7.76
CA LYS A 75 14.44 20.57 -6.55
C LYS A 75 13.30 19.58 -6.52
N ILE A 76 13.62 18.35 -6.08
CA ILE A 76 12.64 17.29 -5.92
C ILE A 76 12.18 17.25 -4.47
N ASN A 77 10.86 17.30 -4.26
CA ASN A 77 10.26 17.11 -2.94
C ASN A 77 9.92 15.63 -2.74
N ILE A 78 10.51 14.99 -1.73
CA ILE A 78 10.30 13.58 -1.40
C ILE A 78 9.34 13.36 -0.24
N GLN A 79 8.82 14.43 0.37
CA GLN A 79 8.04 14.36 1.62
C GLN A 79 6.83 13.43 1.48
N LYS A 80 6.09 13.55 0.37
CA LYS A 80 4.91 12.70 0.13
C LYS A 80 5.26 11.21 0.05
N ALA A 81 6.37 10.86 -0.61
CA ALA A 81 6.82 9.47 -0.69
C ALA A 81 7.22 8.92 0.69
N LEU A 82 7.87 9.74 1.53
CA LEU A 82 8.20 9.37 2.91
C LEU A 82 6.94 9.15 3.75
N GLU A 83 5.96 10.04 3.68
CA GLU A 83 4.69 9.93 4.41
C GLU A 83 3.92 8.66 4.04
N ILE A 84 3.79 8.36 2.74
CA ILE A 84 3.10 7.17 2.25
C ILE A 84 3.81 5.91 2.74
N ASN A 85 5.15 5.87 2.64
CA ASN A 85 5.91 4.72 3.13
C ASN A 85 5.76 4.54 4.65
N SER A 86 5.88 5.61 5.44
CA SER A 86 5.71 5.55 6.89
C SER A 86 4.32 5.04 7.30
N LYS A 87 3.26 5.46 6.61
CA LYS A 87 1.90 4.97 6.86
C LYS A 87 1.76 3.48 6.55
N TYR A 88 2.43 3.01 5.50
CA TYR A 88 2.43 1.61 5.16
C TYR A 88 3.17 0.77 6.22
N GLU A 89 4.32 1.22 6.71
CA GLU A 89 5.05 0.56 7.80
C GLU A 89 4.19 0.42 9.07
N ILE A 90 3.40 1.46 9.40
CA ILE A 90 2.44 1.39 10.51
C ILE A 90 1.37 0.31 10.25
N SER A 91 0.87 0.22 9.02
CA SER A 91 -0.11 -0.81 8.64
C SER A 91 0.47 -2.22 8.80
N LEU A 92 1.72 -2.44 8.38
CA LEU A 92 2.42 -3.72 8.54
C LEU A 92 2.61 -4.08 10.03
N GLN A 93 2.94 -3.10 10.88
CA GLN A 93 3.05 -3.32 12.32
C GLN A 93 1.71 -3.73 12.92
N TYR A 94 0.62 -3.05 12.53
CA TYR A 94 -0.71 -3.40 12.99
C TYR A 94 -1.14 -4.80 12.54
N TRP A 95 -0.92 -5.16 11.30
CA TRP A 95 -1.22 -6.51 10.80
C TRP A 95 -0.36 -7.58 11.46
N SER A 96 0.91 -7.28 11.76
CA SER A 96 1.77 -8.16 12.54
C SER A 96 1.22 -8.39 13.96
N TYR A 97 0.75 -7.32 14.62
CA TYR A 97 0.08 -7.41 15.92
C TYR A 97 -1.17 -8.30 15.83
N LEU A 98 -2.06 -8.06 14.86
CA LEU A 98 -3.26 -8.89 14.68
C LEU A 98 -2.91 -10.37 14.42
N SER A 99 -1.88 -10.63 13.61
CA SER A 99 -1.41 -11.98 13.32
C SER A 99 -0.86 -12.69 14.57
N SER A 100 -0.20 -11.96 15.45
CA SER A 100 0.29 -12.53 16.72
C SER A 100 -0.84 -12.86 17.70
N LYS A 101 -1.92 -12.08 17.67
CA LYS A 101 -3.07 -12.21 18.59
C LYS A 101 -4.12 -13.19 18.10
N TYR A 102 -4.38 -13.23 16.80
CA TYR A 102 -5.46 -14.02 16.19
C TYR A 102 -4.90 -15.04 15.21
N LYS A 103 -4.98 -16.33 15.53
CA LYS A 103 -4.50 -17.42 14.65
C LYS A 103 -5.20 -17.45 13.28
N SER A 104 -6.42 -16.90 13.18
CA SER A 104 -7.18 -16.79 11.92
C SER A 104 -6.71 -15.66 11.02
N PHE A 105 -5.95 -14.68 11.54
CA PHE A 105 -5.43 -13.55 10.79
C PHE A 105 -4.06 -13.87 10.20
N ASP A 106 -4.02 -14.27 8.94
CA ASP A 106 -2.80 -14.63 8.22
C ASP A 106 -2.52 -13.64 7.09
N PRO A 107 -1.55 -12.70 7.26
CA PRO A 107 -1.19 -11.73 6.23
C PRO A 107 -0.72 -12.35 4.90
N LYS A 108 -0.21 -13.58 4.89
CA LYS A 108 0.22 -14.27 3.67
C LYS A 108 -0.92 -14.52 2.68
N LYS A 109 -2.17 -14.46 3.15
CA LYS A 109 -3.35 -14.65 2.30
C LYS A 109 -3.67 -13.43 1.45
N PHE A 110 -3.22 -12.24 1.85
CA PHE A 110 -3.52 -10.99 1.17
C PHE A 110 -2.31 -10.10 0.85
N ILE A 111 -1.10 -10.41 1.37
CA ILE A 111 0.15 -9.71 1.02
C ILE A 111 1.02 -10.64 0.17
N LYS A 112 1.39 -10.18 -1.03
CA LYS A 112 2.31 -10.88 -1.92
C LYS A 112 3.54 -10.01 -2.17
N LYS A 113 4.73 -10.62 -2.13
CA LYS A 113 5.97 -9.92 -2.49
C LYS A 113 5.95 -9.63 -3.98
N THR A 114 6.02 -8.36 -4.34
CA THR A 114 6.00 -7.87 -5.72
C THR A 114 7.00 -6.72 -5.84
N PRO A 115 8.11 -6.88 -6.59
CA PRO A 115 9.07 -5.81 -6.77
C PRO A 115 8.44 -4.59 -7.45
N HIS A 116 8.70 -3.40 -6.91
CA HIS A 116 8.22 -2.15 -7.48
C HIS A 116 9.30 -1.54 -8.39
N VAL A 117 8.95 -1.30 -9.64
CA VAL A 117 9.84 -0.75 -10.65
C VAL A 117 9.28 0.56 -11.18
N SER A 118 10.14 1.60 -11.25
CA SER A 118 9.85 2.80 -12.06
C SER A 118 10.79 2.79 -13.25
N LEU A 119 10.23 2.88 -14.46
CA LEU A 119 10.97 2.92 -15.70
C LEU A 119 10.72 4.26 -16.40
N VAL A 120 11.79 4.90 -16.85
CA VAL A 120 11.73 6.17 -17.61
C VAL A 120 12.63 6.11 -18.83
N PHE A 121 12.38 7.00 -19.78
CA PHE A 121 13.17 7.15 -21.00
C PHE A 121 13.32 8.62 -21.40
N GLY A 122 14.42 8.92 -22.10
CA GLY A 122 14.81 10.28 -22.46
C GLY A 122 15.59 11.00 -21.35
N ASP A 123 16.49 11.91 -21.77
CA ASP A 123 17.51 12.48 -20.89
C ASP A 123 16.93 13.22 -19.68
N GLN A 124 15.85 13.99 -19.85
CA GLN A 124 15.22 14.74 -18.77
C GLN A 124 14.64 13.82 -17.69
N HIS A 125 13.94 12.76 -18.09
CA HIS A 125 13.33 11.82 -17.16
C HIS A 125 14.37 10.95 -16.47
N ILE A 126 15.46 10.62 -17.15
CA ILE A 126 16.59 9.90 -16.58
C ILE A 126 17.29 10.74 -15.52
N ASP A 127 17.53 12.02 -15.78
CA ASP A 127 18.11 12.95 -14.80
C ASP A 127 17.19 13.10 -13.57
N PHE A 128 15.89 13.28 -13.82
CA PHE A 128 14.89 13.31 -12.73
C PHE A 128 14.94 12.03 -11.89
N LEU A 129 14.87 10.84 -12.50
CA LEU A 129 14.85 9.57 -11.78
C LEU A 129 16.13 9.35 -10.98
N LYS A 130 17.28 9.74 -11.54
CA LYS A 130 18.58 9.68 -10.86
C LYS A 130 18.63 10.61 -9.64
N LYS A 131 18.17 11.86 -9.78
CA LYS A 131 18.07 12.81 -8.66
C LYS A 131 17.13 12.29 -7.58
N ARG A 132 15.95 11.79 -7.96
CA ARG A 132 14.99 11.15 -7.06
C ARG A 132 15.64 10.01 -6.28
N TYR A 133 16.29 9.08 -6.97
CA TYR A 133 17.01 7.95 -6.36
C TYR A 133 18.04 8.41 -5.33
N LEU A 134 18.89 9.38 -5.67
CA LEU A 134 19.94 9.88 -4.77
C LEU A 134 19.38 10.54 -3.49
N LEU A 135 18.21 11.18 -3.57
CA LEU A 135 17.53 11.75 -2.41
C LEU A 135 16.89 10.66 -1.55
N LEU A 136 16.10 9.76 -2.15
CA LEU A 136 15.38 8.72 -1.44
C LEU A 136 16.34 7.74 -0.74
N LYS A 137 17.42 7.33 -1.40
CA LYS A 137 18.39 6.36 -0.87
C LYS A 137 19.06 6.81 0.44
N LYS A 138 19.07 8.11 0.74
CA LYS A 138 19.59 8.65 2.00
C LYS A 138 18.68 8.36 3.19
N HIS A 139 17.40 8.06 2.93
CA HIS A 139 16.41 7.79 3.96
C HIS A 139 16.29 6.28 4.21
N HIS A 140 16.23 5.88 5.49
CA HIS A 140 16.19 4.46 5.89
C HIS A 140 15.07 3.65 5.25
N LEU A 141 13.88 4.26 5.04
CA LEU A 141 12.73 3.63 4.39
C LEU A 141 12.98 3.23 2.92
N PHE A 142 13.97 3.84 2.26
CA PHE A 142 14.31 3.60 0.86
C PHE A 142 15.71 2.99 0.69
N LYS A 143 16.30 2.45 1.77
CA LYS A 143 17.67 1.95 1.76
C LYS A 143 17.90 0.85 0.71
N SER A 144 16.89 0.04 0.41
CA SER A 144 16.97 -1.06 -0.57
C SER A 144 16.75 -0.63 -2.03
N ILE A 145 16.44 0.65 -2.30
CA ILE A 145 16.24 1.13 -3.66
C ILE A 145 17.52 1.00 -4.49
N GLN A 146 17.40 0.50 -5.71
CA GLN A 146 18.47 0.38 -6.69
C GLN A 146 18.13 1.24 -7.92
N PHE A 147 19.16 1.69 -8.63
CA PHE A 147 19.03 2.47 -9.87
C PHE A 147 19.94 1.88 -10.94
N SER A 148 19.46 1.78 -12.18
CA SER A 148 20.26 1.36 -13.30
C SER A 148 19.90 2.11 -14.58
N GLN A 149 20.90 2.24 -15.46
CA GLN A 149 20.76 2.63 -16.87
C GLN A 149 21.20 1.49 -17.81
N ASP A 150 21.69 0.39 -17.24
CA ASP A 150 22.04 -0.80 -18.02
C ASP A 150 20.78 -1.53 -18.47
N LYS A 151 20.59 -1.60 -19.79
CA LYS A 151 19.44 -2.26 -20.41
C LYS A 151 19.34 -3.75 -20.08
N LYS A 152 20.46 -4.43 -19.92
CA LYS A 152 20.49 -5.86 -19.56
C LYS A 152 19.98 -6.05 -18.12
N GLU A 153 20.44 -5.21 -17.21
CA GLU A 153 19.98 -5.24 -15.81
C GLU A 153 18.49 -4.87 -15.72
N ILE A 154 18.06 -3.80 -16.42
CA ILE A 154 16.64 -3.38 -16.44
C ILE A 154 15.76 -4.48 -17.05
N SER A 155 16.25 -5.21 -18.05
CA SER A 155 15.51 -6.33 -18.65
C SER A 155 15.31 -7.49 -17.66
N GLN A 156 16.21 -7.68 -16.70
CA GLN A 156 16.01 -8.65 -15.60
C GLN A 156 14.93 -8.18 -14.61
N TRP A 157 14.79 -6.86 -14.41
CA TRP A 157 13.80 -6.29 -13.49
C TRP A 157 12.40 -6.22 -14.10
N ALA A 158 12.31 -5.95 -15.39
CA ALA A 158 11.06 -5.67 -16.10
C ALA A 158 11.14 -6.13 -17.57
N SER A 159 11.27 -7.44 -17.80
CA SER A 159 11.53 -8.04 -19.11
C SER A 159 10.52 -7.64 -20.18
N LEU A 160 9.23 -7.65 -19.87
CA LEU A 160 8.15 -7.30 -20.81
C LEU A 160 8.24 -5.85 -21.30
N THR A 161 8.78 -4.94 -20.49
CA THR A 161 8.89 -3.52 -20.87
C THR A 161 10.08 -3.25 -21.79
N MET A 162 11.04 -4.16 -21.85
CA MET A 162 12.27 -4.02 -22.62
C MET A 162 12.24 -4.75 -23.97
N GLY A 163 11.32 -5.70 -24.16
CA GLY A 163 11.15 -6.43 -25.42
C GLY A 163 10.74 -5.50 -26.57
N GLY A 164 11.39 -5.64 -27.75
CA GLY A 164 11.09 -4.84 -28.91
C GLY A 164 11.48 -3.35 -28.88
N ARG A 165 12.12 -2.90 -27.80
CA ARG A 165 12.51 -1.49 -27.62
C ARG A 165 13.69 -1.12 -28.48
N ASN A 166 13.67 0.10 -29.05
CA ASN A 166 14.79 0.63 -29.85
C ASN A 166 16.08 0.63 -28.99
N LEU A 167 17.14 0.04 -29.56
CA LEU A 167 18.45 -0.09 -28.90
C LEU A 167 19.11 1.25 -28.61
N HIS A 168 18.82 2.31 -29.36
CA HIS A 168 19.36 3.66 -29.15
C HIS A 168 18.56 4.47 -28.15
N GLN A 169 17.35 4.02 -27.75
CA GLN A 169 16.57 4.74 -26.74
C GLN A 169 17.27 4.67 -25.38
N LYS A 170 17.58 5.83 -24.82
CA LYS A 170 18.12 5.93 -23.46
C LYS A 170 17.01 5.63 -22.45
N VAL A 171 17.30 4.78 -21.47
CA VAL A 171 16.38 4.37 -20.42
C VAL A 171 17.06 4.38 -19.06
N ALA A 172 16.29 4.52 -18.01
CA ALA A 172 16.71 4.26 -16.63
C ALA A 172 15.56 3.66 -15.84
N ALA A 173 15.90 2.87 -14.84
CA ALA A 173 14.92 2.32 -13.91
C ALA A 173 15.41 2.41 -12.47
N THR A 174 14.45 2.46 -11.54
CA THR A 174 14.67 2.11 -10.14
C THR A 174 13.87 0.87 -9.78
N ILE A 175 14.38 0.06 -8.86
CA ILE A 175 13.69 -1.11 -8.31
C ILE A 175 13.78 -1.10 -6.79
N VAL A 176 12.69 -1.49 -6.13
CA VAL A 176 12.65 -1.92 -4.74
C VAL A 176 12.13 -3.33 -4.70
N LYS A 177 13.00 -4.28 -4.35
CA LYS A 177 12.67 -5.72 -4.35
C LYS A 177 11.72 -6.14 -3.23
N ASP A 178 11.60 -5.30 -2.19
CA ASP A 178 10.75 -5.53 -1.02
C ASP A 178 9.33 -4.94 -1.19
N GLY A 179 8.99 -4.50 -2.40
CA GLY A 179 7.65 -4.08 -2.75
C GLY A 179 6.62 -5.20 -2.53
N THR A 180 5.36 -4.83 -2.33
CA THR A 180 4.28 -5.76 -2.06
C THR A 180 3.03 -5.41 -2.86
N ASP A 181 2.28 -6.43 -3.20
CA ASP A 181 0.92 -6.35 -3.72
C ASP A 181 -0.04 -6.82 -2.64
N ILE A 182 -1.16 -6.11 -2.46
CA ILE A 182 -2.13 -6.36 -1.40
C ILE A 182 -3.53 -6.52 -1.99
N ASP A 183 -4.16 -7.63 -1.66
CA ASP A 183 -5.60 -7.83 -1.83
C ASP A 183 -6.32 -7.20 -0.64
N PHE A 184 -6.81 -5.96 -0.81
CA PHE A 184 -7.51 -5.22 0.24
C PHE A 184 -8.89 -5.82 0.56
N GLY A 185 -9.54 -6.51 -0.38
CA GLY A 185 -10.77 -7.24 -0.13
C GLY A 185 -10.54 -8.41 0.82
N ALA A 186 -9.53 -9.24 0.52
CA ALA A 186 -9.13 -10.34 1.41
C ALA A 186 -8.62 -9.84 2.78
N ALA A 187 -7.89 -8.71 2.82
CA ALA A 187 -7.49 -8.06 4.08
C ALA A 187 -8.71 -7.62 4.90
N SER A 188 -9.73 -7.03 4.25
CA SER A 188 -10.99 -6.64 4.86
C SER A 188 -11.70 -7.85 5.50
N GLY A 189 -11.80 -8.96 4.77
CA GLY A 189 -12.37 -10.21 5.28
C GLY A 189 -11.60 -10.78 6.47
N ALA A 190 -10.27 -10.73 6.43
CA ALA A 190 -9.43 -11.17 7.53
C ALA A 190 -9.64 -10.32 8.79
N ILE A 191 -9.76 -8.99 8.66
CA ILE A 191 -10.04 -8.09 9.77
C ILE A 191 -11.45 -8.36 10.34
N LEU A 192 -12.49 -8.47 9.49
CA LEU A 192 -13.85 -8.78 9.92
C LEU A 192 -13.89 -10.06 10.77
N ASN A 193 -13.14 -11.09 10.37
CA ASN A 193 -13.09 -12.34 11.13
C ASN A 193 -12.49 -12.16 12.53
N THR A 194 -11.59 -11.20 12.75
CA THR A 194 -11.11 -10.87 14.10
C THR A 194 -12.16 -10.16 14.94
N LEU A 195 -13.04 -9.39 14.29
CA LEU A 195 -14.13 -8.67 14.96
C LEU A 195 -15.27 -9.61 15.37
N LYS A 196 -15.65 -10.59 14.56
CA LYS A 196 -16.71 -11.56 14.86
C LYS A 196 -16.46 -12.36 16.14
N ASN A 197 -15.22 -12.48 16.57
CA ASN A 197 -14.85 -13.15 17.82
C ASN A 197 -14.94 -12.23 19.05
N LYS A 198 -15.40 -10.98 18.87
CA LYS A 198 -15.47 -9.95 19.93
C LYS A 198 -16.88 -9.35 20.10
N ILE A 199 -17.81 -9.76 19.27
CA ILE A 199 -19.22 -9.34 19.29
C ILE A 199 -20.05 -10.45 19.88
#